data_542e6cfbc1b811e715d7c43161383c55
#
_entry.id   542e6cfbc1b811e715d7c43161383c55
#
_cell.length_a   1.000
_cell.length_b   1.000
_cell.length_c   1.000
_cell.angle_alpha   90.00
_cell.angle_beta   90.00
_cell.angle_gamma   90.00
#
_symmetry.space_group_name_H-M   'P 1'
#
loop_
_entity.id
_entity.type
_entity.pdbx_description
1 polymer ?
#
loop_
_entity_poly.entity_id
_entity_poly.type
_entity_poly.pdbx_seq_one_letter_code
_entity_poly.pdbx_strand_id
1 'polypeptide(L)'
;IGVRLVGSEMCIRDSVAVGEAFGFPAGENVLDRLVTALKLMGVDEVYDTTFGADFTTIAESEEFLERLKNGGPFPMFTSCCPAWVKYLENENPKYLKNISTCKSPMEMVGAIFRDKYAEKDAQDGRTTYHIAIMPCTAKKMEAARPEFIHDGRPDVDLVLTTHEVIDMMQETGIQLNELELESPDLPFGLGSGAAVIYGTTGGVAEAVVRHCLPDKSKNALREISIL
;
A
#
# COMPACT_ATOMS: atom_id res chain seq x y z
N ILE A 1 -17.93 0.68 -22.14
CA ILE A 1 -16.92 -0.31 -21.76
C ILE A 1 -17.32 -0.84 -20.39
N GLY A 2 -17.50 -2.15 -20.27
CA GLY A 2 -17.97 -2.81 -19.04
C GLY A 2 -16.89 -2.94 -17.94
N VAL A 3 -15.85 -2.09 -17.94
CA VAL A 3 -14.76 -2.10 -16.94
C VAL A 3 -14.76 -0.80 -16.18
N ARG A 4 -14.60 -0.89 -14.85
CA ARG A 4 -14.29 0.25 -13.96
C ARG A 4 -12.83 0.13 -13.58
N LEU A 5 -12.04 1.15 -13.86
CA LEU A 5 -10.69 1.24 -13.39
C LEU A 5 -10.69 1.87 -11.99
N VAL A 6 -10.48 1.05 -11.00
CA VAL A 6 -10.29 1.50 -9.62
C VAL A 6 -8.82 1.28 -9.32
N GLY A 7 -8.17 2.29 -8.99
CA GLY A 7 -6.83 2.13 -8.63
C GLY A 7 -6.41 3.49 -8.20
N SER A 8 -5.48 3.68 -8.06
CA SER A 8 -4.17 3.41 -7.75
C SER A 8 -4.00 3.61 -6.25
N GLU A 9 -3.77 2.54 -5.58
CA GLU A 9 -3.09 2.64 -4.32
C GLU A 9 -1.75 3.29 -4.58
N MET A 10 -1.60 4.56 -4.20
CA MET A 10 -0.33 5.26 -4.35
C MET A 10 0.38 5.33 -3.00
N CYS A 11 1.57 4.77 -2.96
CA CYS A 11 2.46 4.97 -1.83
C CYS A 11 2.98 6.42 -1.85
N ILE A 12 3.08 7.06 -0.69
CA ILE A 12 3.65 8.42 -0.56
C ILE A 12 5.02 8.57 -1.26
N ARG A 13 5.80 7.50 -1.36
CA ARG A 13 7.08 7.52 -2.09
C ARG A 13 6.92 7.68 -3.60
N ASP A 14 5.83 7.18 -4.17
CA ASP A 14 5.53 7.33 -5.61
C ASP A 14 5.21 8.78 -5.92
N SER A 15 4.38 9.43 -5.10
CA SER A 15 3.99 10.83 -5.31
C SER A 15 5.16 11.81 -5.23
N VAL A 16 6.19 11.49 -4.45
CA VAL A 16 7.44 12.28 -4.40
C VAL A 16 8.31 12.00 -5.62
N ALA A 17 8.53 10.71 -5.97
CA ALA A 17 9.40 10.34 -7.08
C ALA A 17 8.85 10.77 -8.45
N VAL A 18 7.52 10.74 -8.64
CA VAL A 18 6.87 11.26 -9.85
C VAL A 18 7.13 12.76 -9.99
N GLY A 19 7.02 13.54 -8.90
CA GLY A 19 7.26 14.97 -8.92
C GLY A 19 8.66 15.33 -9.47
N GLU A 20 9.68 14.64 -9.00
CA GLU A 20 11.07 14.88 -9.48
C GLU A 20 11.22 14.63 -10.99
N ALA A 21 10.54 13.63 -11.55
CA ALA A 21 10.58 13.34 -12.98
C ALA A 21 9.93 14.43 -13.85
N PHE A 22 9.04 15.23 -13.26
CA PHE A 22 8.38 16.38 -13.93
C PHE A 22 8.93 17.74 -13.50
N GLY A 23 10.12 17.77 -12.88
CA GLY A 23 10.85 18.99 -12.56
C GLY A 23 10.42 19.69 -11.27
N PHE A 24 9.64 19.03 -10.42
CA PHE A 24 9.34 19.54 -9.07
C PHE A 24 10.57 19.40 -8.16
N PRO A 25 10.69 20.22 -7.12
CA PRO A 25 11.75 20.11 -6.14
C PRO A 25 11.80 18.72 -5.49
N ALA A 26 13.01 18.23 -5.22
CA ALA A 26 13.19 16.95 -4.53
C ALA A 26 12.47 16.93 -3.18
N GLY A 27 11.68 15.88 -2.95
CA GLY A 27 10.90 15.74 -1.73
C GLY A 27 9.51 16.39 -1.76
N GLU A 28 9.14 17.10 -2.83
CA GLU A 28 7.79 17.63 -2.99
C GLU A 28 6.78 16.51 -3.26
N ASN A 29 5.69 16.53 -2.52
CA ASN A 29 4.60 15.57 -2.71
C ASN A 29 3.60 16.14 -3.73
N VAL A 30 3.48 15.46 -4.87
CA VAL A 30 2.57 15.86 -5.97
C VAL A 30 1.33 14.97 -6.06
N LEU A 31 0.91 14.36 -4.94
CA LEU A 31 -0.22 13.41 -4.90
C LEU A 31 -1.47 13.97 -5.59
N ASP A 32 -1.87 15.20 -5.23
CA ASP A 32 -3.11 15.82 -5.75
C ASP A 32 -3.07 16.02 -7.27
N ARG A 33 -1.90 16.31 -7.85
CA ARG A 33 -1.72 16.42 -9.30
C ARG A 33 -1.69 15.05 -9.97
N LEU A 34 -1.10 14.06 -9.30
CA LEU A 34 -1.07 12.69 -9.80
C LEU A 34 -2.47 12.09 -9.83
N VAL A 35 -3.34 12.41 -8.86
CA VAL A 35 -4.76 12.04 -8.88
C VAL A 35 -5.42 12.57 -10.16
N THR A 36 -5.27 13.86 -10.46
CA THR A 36 -5.81 14.46 -11.66
C THR A 36 -5.27 13.78 -12.93
N ALA A 37 -3.96 13.53 -12.99
CA ALA A 37 -3.33 12.86 -14.13
C ALA A 37 -3.93 11.47 -14.38
N LEU A 38 -4.09 10.67 -13.33
CA LEU A 38 -4.66 9.33 -13.43
C LEU A 38 -6.13 9.35 -13.88
N LYS A 39 -6.93 10.28 -13.36
CA LYS A 39 -8.32 10.47 -13.80
C LYS A 39 -8.39 10.90 -15.27
N LEU A 40 -7.49 11.76 -15.74
CA LEU A 40 -7.39 12.12 -17.15
C LEU A 40 -7.00 10.92 -18.04
N MET A 41 -6.22 9.98 -17.53
CA MET A 41 -5.89 8.72 -18.21
C MET A 41 -7.03 7.70 -18.16
N GLY A 42 -8.16 8.00 -17.51
CA GLY A 42 -9.35 7.18 -17.50
C GLY A 42 -9.54 6.29 -16.27
N VAL A 43 -8.80 6.55 -15.19
CA VAL A 43 -9.04 5.88 -13.90
C VAL A 43 -10.30 6.48 -13.26
N ASP A 44 -11.27 5.66 -12.92
CA ASP A 44 -12.56 6.10 -12.36
C ASP A 44 -12.42 6.61 -10.90
N GLU A 45 -11.63 5.93 -10.08
CA GLU A 45 -11.44 6.27 -8.66
C GLU A 45 -9.97 6.07 -8.26
N VAL A 46 -9.41 7.01 -7.51
CA VAL A 46 -7.98 7.04 -7.10
C VAL A 46 -7.87 7.16 -5.58
N TYR A 47 -7.12 6.27 -4.98
CA TYR A 47 -7.00 6.15 -3.51
C TYR A 47 -5.55 6.27 -3.03
N ASP A 48 -5.39 6.70 -1.78
CA ASP A 48 -4.10 6.70 -1.09
C ASP A 48 -3.92 5.38 -0.31
N THR A 49 -2.82 4.68 -0.53
CA THR A 49 -2.49 3.42 0.17
C THR A 49 -2.25 3.61 1.68
N THR A 50 -2.12 4.84 2.16
CA THR A 50 -1.86 5.11 3.58
C THR A 50 -2.93 4.52 4.49
N PHE A 51 -4.21 4.48 4.06
CA PHE A 51 -5.24 3.82 4.86
C PHE A 51 -5.04 2.29 4.95
N GLY A 52 -4.51 1.66 3.90
CA GLY A 52 -4.12 0.24 3.92
C GLY A 52 -2.99 -0.03 4.90
N ALA A 53 -2.05 0.92 5.04
CA ALA A 53 -1.01 0.83 6.06
C ALA A 53 -1.58 0.91 7.48
N ASP A 54 -2.62 1.68 7.71
CA ASP A 54 -3.32 1.72 9.01
C ASP A 54 -3.99 0.37 9.33
N PHE A 55 -4.67 -0.26 8.37
CA PHE A 55 -5.22 -1.60 8.55
C PHE A 55 -4.13 -2.63 8.84
N THR A 56 -3.03 -2.60 8.10
CA THR A 56 -1.89 -3.49 8.35
C THR A 56 -1.31 -3.25 9.75
N THR A 57 -1.18 -1.99 10.18
CA THR A 57 -0.70 -1.66 11.53
C THR A 57 -1.59 -2.27 12.61
N ILE A 58 -2.90 -2.18 12.46
CA ILE A 58 -3.86 -2.75 13.42
C ILE A 58 -3.72 -4.27 13.45
N ALA A 59 -3.79 -4.93 12.31
CA ALA A 59 -3.73 -6.38 12.21
C ALA A 59 -2.39 -6.97 12.70
N GLU A 60 -1.26 -6.36 12.31
CA GLU A 60 0.06 -6.80 12.81
C GLU A 60 0.23 -6.55 14.30
N SER A 61 -0.35 -5.47 14.83
CA SER A 61 -0.32 -5.18 16.28
C SER A 61 -1.13 -6.21 17.07
N GLU A 62 -2.29 -6.59 16.59
CA GLU A 62 -3.10 -7.65 17.19
C GLU A 62 -2.35 -8.99 17.18
N GLU A 63 -1.76 -9.36 16.05
CA GLU A 63 -0.93 -10.57 15.95
C GLU A 63 0.28 -10.52 16.90
N PHE A 64 0.96 -9.38 16.98
CA PHE A 64 2.09 -9.20 17.88
C PHE A 64 1.69 -9.36 19.35
N LEU A 65 0.59 -8.74 19.78
CA LEU A 65 0.07 -8.87 21.15
C LEU A 65 -0.38 -10.31 21.46
N GLU A 66 -0.99 -10.99 20.49
CA GLU A 66 -1.36 -12.40 20.64
C GLU A 66 -0.12 -13.28 20.78
N ARG A 67 0.92 -13.07 19.96
CA ARG A 67 2.20 -13.79 20.10
C ARG A 67 2.87 -13.52 21.45
N LEU A 68 2.84 -12.29 21.96
CA LEU A 68 3.35 -11.95 23.29
C LEU A 68 2.62 -12.73 24.37
N LYS A 69 1.30 -12.82 24.30
CA LYS A 69 0.46 -13.54 25.27
C LYS A 69 0.70 -15.05 25.23
N ASN A 70 0.94 -15.62 24.06
CA ASN A 70 1.08 -17.06 23.84
C ASN A 70 2.53 -17.57 23.86
N GLY A 71 3.51 -16.69 24.03
CA GLY A 71 4.93 -17.08 24.12
C GLY A 71 5.65 -17.25 22.77
N GLY A 72 5.18 -16.56 21.72
CA GLY A 72 5.89 -16.51 20.44
C GLY A 72 5.19 -17.15 19.26
N PRO A 73 5.85 -17.42 18.12
CA PRO A 73 7.30 -17.38 17.89
C PRO A 73 7.90 -15.97 17.79
N PHE A 74 9.12 -15.81 18.33
CA PHE A 74 9.91 -14.57 18.26
C PHE A 74 11.31 -14.84 17.67
N PRO A 75 11.97 -13.80 17.06
CA PRO A 75 11.40 -12.49 16.74
C PRO A 75 10.23 -12.60 15.78
N MET A 76 9.28 -11.65 15.81
CA MET A 76 8.25 -11.48 14.78
C MET A 76 8.79 -10.56 13.70
N PHE A 77 8.67 -10.97 12.43
CA PHE A 77 9.04 -10.17 11.27
C PHE A 77 7.79 -9.67 10.55
N THR A 78 7.80 -8.42 10.10
CA THR A 78 6.75 -7.89 9.25
C THR A 78 6.76 -8.54 7.87
N SER A 79 5.60 -8.64 7.21
CA SER A 79 5.40 -9.36 5.95
C SER A 79 5.22 -8.44 4.73
N CYS A 80 5.14 -7.13 4.91
CA CYS A 80 4.77 -6.19 3.85
C CYS A 80 5.80 -6.04 2.72
N CYS A 81 7.03 -6.58 2.86
CA CYS A 81 8.05 -6.58 1.82
C CYS A 81 8.12 -7.95 1.12
N PRO A 82 7.60 -8.10 -0.11
CA PRO A 82 7.58 -9.39 -0.80
C PRO A 82 8.98 -9.92 -1.15
N ALA A 83 9.96 -9.04 -1.37
CA ALA A 83 11.34 -9.45 -1.59
C ALA A 83 11.94 -10.08 -0.33
N TRP A 84 11.63 -9.54 0.85
CA TRP A 84 12.03 -10.09 2.14
C TRP A 84 11.38 -11.46 2.39
N VAL A 85 10.08 -11.56 2.15
CA VAL A 85 9.35 -12.84 2.29
C VAL A 85 9.97 -13.90 1.37
N LYS A 86 10.22 -13.55 0.10
CA LYS A 86 10.84 -14.45 -0.87
C LYS A 86 12.26 -14.88 -0.48
N TYR A 87 13.04 -13.96 0.08
CA TYR A 87 14.36 -14.28 0.61
C TYR A 87 14.27 -15.32 1.75
N LEU A 88 13.34 -15.15 2.69
CA LEU A 88 13.16 -16.11 3.76
C LEU A 88 12.68 -17.47 3.27
N GLU A 89 11.78 -17.49 2.29
CA GLU A 89 11.31 -18.74 1.68
C GLU A 89 12.45 -19.55 1.07
N ASN A 90 13.37 -18.89 0.40
CA ASN A 90 14.47 -19.55 -0.32
C ASN A 90 15.68 -19.85 0.57
N GLU A 91 16.12 -18.88 1.35
CA GLU A 91 17.42 -18.92 2.04
C GLU A 91 17.30 -19.27 3.52
N ASN A 92 16.17 -18.95 4.16
CA ASN A 92 16.00 -19.12 5.59
C ASN A 92 14.61 -19.65 5.99
N PRO A 93 14.16 -20.79 5.42
CA PRO A 93 12.79 -21.29 5.63
C PRO A 93 12.45 -21.60 7.10
N LYS A 94 13.45 -21.80 7.94
CA LYS A 94 13.26 -22.02 9.39
C LYS A 94 12.58 -20.84 10.11
N TYR A 95 12.65 -19.64 9.53
CA TYR A 95 12.04 -18.42 10.08
C TYR A 95 10.66 -18.08 9.47
N LEU A 96 10.12 -18.88 8.56
CA LEU A 96 8.80 -18.63 7.99
C LEU A 96 7.70 -18.50 9.05
N LYS A 97 7.77 -19.32 10.10
CA LYS A 97 6.86 -19.22 11.24
C LYS A 97 6.95 -17.89 12.02
N ASN A 98 8.02 -17.16 11.81
CA ASN A 98 8.28 -15.88 12.48
C ASN A 98 7.74 -14.68 11.70
N ILE A 99 7.40 -14.86 10.40
CA ILE A 99 6.79 -13.80 9.59
C ILE A 99 5.35 -13.55 10.07
N SER A 100 4.92 -12.30 10.02
CA SER A 100 3.52 -11.93 10.21
C SER A 100 2.65 -12.60 9.14
N THR A 101 1.45 -12.99 9.53
CA THR A 101 0.44 -13.56 8.62
C THR A 101 -0.37 -12.49 7.92
N CYS A 102 -0.14 -11.21 8.24
CA CYS A 102 -0.86 -10.10 7.66
C CYS A 102 -0.50 -9.87 6.19
N LYS A 103 -1.49 -9.51 5.40
CA LYS A 103 -1.29 -8.99 4.04
C LYS A 103 -0.53 -7.67 4.08
N SER A 104 0.21 -7.36 3.02
CA SER A 104 0.80 -6.02 2.87
C SER A 104 -0.31 -4.96 2.71
N PRO A 105 -0.01 -3.67 2.95
CA PRO A 105 -0.96 -2.58 2.70
C PRO A 105 -1.62 -2.67 1.32
N MET A 106 -0.86 -2.98 0.28
CA MET A 106 -1.37 -3.15 -1.08
C MET A 106 -2.41 -4.27 -1.16
N GLU A 107 -2.11 -5.45 -0.64
CA GLU A 107 -3.04 -6.59 -0.69
C GLU A 107 -4.22 -6.42 0.28
N MET A 108 -4.05 -5.67 1.38
CA MET A 108 -5.16 -5.30 2.27
C MET A 108 -6.20 -4.45 1.53
N VAL A 109 -5.73 -3.41 0.86
CA VAL A 109 -6.61 -2.51 0.09
C VAL A 109 -7.26 -3.25 -1.06
N GLY A 110 -6.49 -4.05 -1.80
CA GLY A 110 -7.00 -4.86 -2.90
C GLY A 110 -8.15 -5.77 -2.47
N ALA A 111 -7.98 -6.50 -1.38
CA ALA A 111 -9.02 -7.36 -0.83
C ALA A 111 -10.28 -6.58 -0.42
N ILE A 112 -10.11 -5.44 0.27
CA ILE A 112 -11.23 -4.59 0.70
C ILE A 112 -11.97 -4.02 -0.51
N PHE A 113 -11.27 -3.59 -1.54
CA PHE A 113 -11.92 -3.04 -2.73
C PHE A 113 -12.62 -4.11 -3.55
N ARG A 114 -12.02 -5.28 -3.71
CA ARG A 114 -12.71 -6.40 -4.36
C ARG A 114 -14.07 -6.66 -3.70
N ASP A 115 -14.12 -6.73 -2.39
CA ASP A 115 -15.37 -6.97 -1.66
C ASP A 115 -16.32 -5.77 -1.76
N LYS A 116 -15.84 -4.54 -1.61
CA LYS A 116 -16.62 -3.31 -1.73
C LYS A 116 -17.29 -3.16 -3.10
N TYR A 117 -16.56 -3.52 -4.17
CA TYR A 117 -17.07 -3.32 -5.54
C TYR A 117 -17.84 -4.52 -6.06
N ALA A 118 -17.80 -5.69 -5.41
CA ALA A 118 -18.50 -6.89 -5.88
C ALA A 118 -20.01 -6.66 -6.11
N GLU A 119 -20.69 -6.03 -5.14
CA GLU A 119 -22.13 -5.72 -5.25
C GLU A 119 -22.40 -4.64 -6.31
N LYS A 120 -21.58 -3.60 -6.35
CA LYS A 120 -21.69 -2.50 -7.31
C LYS A 120 -21.50 -3.00 -8.75
N ASP A 121 -20.51 -3.85 -8.95
CA ASP A 121 -20.21 -4.48 -10.24
C ASP A 121 -21.39 -5.36 -10.71
N ALA A 122 -21.97 -6.13 -9.79
CA ALA A 122 -23.14 -6.96 -10.12
C ALA A 122 -24.36 -6.11 -10.52
N GLN A 123 -24.56 -4.93 -9.92
CA GLN A 123 -25.65 -4.01 -10.23
C GLN A 123 -25.41 -3.27 -11.56
N ASP A 124 -24.18 -2.79 -11.78
CA ASP A 124 -23.82 -1.96 -12.93
C ASP A 124 -23.51 -2.79 -14.19
N GLY A 125 -23.31 -4.11 -14.05
CA GLY A 125 -22.85 -4.98 -15.13
C GLY A 125 -21.41 -4.65 -15.58
N ARG A 126 -20.63 -4.01 -14.74
CA ARG A 126 -19.21 -3.67 -14.96
C ARG A 126 -18.32 -4.67 -14.22
N THR A 127 -17.05 -4.66 -14.52
CA THR A 127 -16.02 -5.38 -13.76
C THR A 127 -15.01 -4.37 -13.25
N THR A 128 -14.78 -4.34 -11.96
CA THR A 128 -13.72 -3.51 -11.39
C THR A 128 -12.37 -4.15 -11.65
N TYR A 129 -11.44 -3.37 -12.16
CA TYR A 129 -10.05 -3.71 -12.38
C TYR A 129 -9.18 -2.87 -11.46
N HIS A 130 -8.50 -3.53 -10.53
CA HIS A 130 -7.73 -2.88 -9.48
C HIS A 130 -6.27 -2.73 -9.87
N ILE A 131 -5.79 -1.49 -9.91
CA ILE A 131 -4.41 -1.15 -10.27
C ILE A 131 -3.70 -0.60 -9.03
N ALA A 132 -2.53 -1.12 -8.69
CA ALA A 132 -1.66 -0.57 -7.65
C ALA A 132 -0.42 0.10 -8.27
N ILE A 133 -0.09 1.31 -7.81
CA ILE A 133 1.14 2.02 -8.18
C ILE A 133 2.11 1.92 -7.01
N MET A 134 3.23 1.23 -7.23
CA MET A 134 4.17 0.86 -6.18
C MET A 134 5.62 1.13 -6.59
N PRO A 135 6.46 1.62 -5.69
CA PRO A 135 7.87 1.93 -6.00
C PRO A 135 8.77 0.68 -6.01
N CYS A 136 8.19 -0.51 -6.23
CA CYS A 136 8.90 -1.77 -6.06
C CYS A 136 8.41 -2.83 -7.04
N THR A 137 9.31 -3.35 -7.87
CA THR A 137 9.00 -4.43 -8.83
C THR A 137 8.59 -5.74 -8.17
N ALA A 138 9.03 -6.00 -6.93
CA ALA A 138 8.65 -7.20 -6.19
C ALA A 138 7.14 -7.25 -5.85
N LYS A 139 6.45 -6.12 -5.86
CA LYS A 139 4.99 -6.04 -5.70
C LYS A 139 4.23 -6.72 -6.86
N LYS A 140 4.79 -6.72 -8.06
CA LYS A 140 4.24 -7.50 -9.20
C LYS A 140 4.24 -9.00 -8.91
N MET A 141 5.29 -9.49 -8.27
CA MET A 141 5.38 -10.89 -7.84
C MET A 141 4.40 -11.18 -6.69
N GLU A 142 4.24 -10.25 -5.76
CA GLU A 142 3.31 -10.40 -4.64
C GLU A 142 1.86 -10.55 -5.15
N ALA A 143 1.40 -9.65 -6.00
CA ALA A 143 0.05 -9.69 -6.57
C ALA A 143 -0.25 -10.98 -7.36
N ALA A 144 0.77 -11.64 -7.88
CA ALA A 144 0.64 -12.90 -8.61
C ALA A 144 0.66 -14.16 -7.71
N ARG A 145 0.78 -14.02 -6.39
CA ARG A 145 0.84 -15.15 -5.48
C ARG A 145 -0.51 -15.84 -5.34
N PRO A 146 -0.55 -17.19 -5.34
CA PRO A 146 -1.80 -17.94 -5.27
C PRO A 146 -2.67 -17.62 -4.04
N GLU A 147 -2.05 -17.27 -2.92
CA GLU A 147 -2.75 -16.92 -1.67
C GLU A 147 -3.57 -15.63 -1.75
N PHE A 148 -3.33 -14.79 -2.78
CA PHE A 148 -4.06 -13.55 -3.03
C PHE A 148 -5.03 -13.65 -4.22
N ILE A 149 -5.27 -14.88 -4.69
CA ILE A 149 -6.23 -15.18 -5.74
C ILE A 149 -7.46 -15.87 -5.12
N HIS A 150 -8.63 -15.23 -5.22
CA HIS A 150 -9.88 -15.72 -4.67
C HIS A 150 -10.91 -15.83 -5.78
N ASP A 151 -11.52 -17.01 -5.93
CA ASP A 151 -12.50 -17.31 -7.00
C ASP A 151 -11.98 -17.00 -8.42
N GLY A 152 -10.68 -17.23 -8.63
CA GLY A 152 -10.00 -16.98 -9.91
C GLY A 152 -9.67 -15.51 -10.20
N ARG A 153 -9.88 -14.61 -9.24
CA ARG A 153 -9.55 -13.18 -9.35
C ARG A 153 -8.52 -12.79 -8.29
N PRO A 154 -7.46 -12.06 -8.66
CA PRO A 154 -6.50 -11.53 -7.69
C PRO A 154 -7.09 -10.39 -6.86
N ASP A 155 -6.50 -10.11 -5.71
CA ASP A 155 -6.84 -8.93 -4.92
C ASP A 155 -6.42 -7.64 -5.64
N VAL A 156 -5.29 -7.67 -6.35
CA VAL A 156 -4.77 -6.60 -7.20
C VAL A 156 -4.55 -7.14 -8.61
N ASP A 157 -5.25 -6.60 -9.61
CA ASP A 157 -5.19 -7.08 -10.99
C ASP A 157 -3.89 -6.66 -11.71
N LEU A 158 -3.36 -5.48 -11.40
CA LEU A 158 -2.16 -4.93 -12.03
C LEU A 158 -1.34 -4.10 -11.05
N VAL A 159 -0.03 -4.33 -11.05
CA VAL A 159 0.91 -3.45 -10.35
C VAL A 159 1.74 -2.69 -11.37
N LEU A 160 1.67 -1.37 -11.32
CA LEU A 160 2.55 -0.45 -12.06
C LEU A 160 3.64 0.08 -11.14
N THR A 161 4.85 0.13 -11.63
CA THR A 161 5.94 0.81 -10.93
C THR A 161 5.84 2.32 -11.15
N THR A 162 6.46 3.10 -10.26
CA THR A 162 6.60 4.56 -10.42
C THR A 162 7.11 4.93 -11.81
N HIS A 163 8.12 4.21 -12.32
CA HIS A 163 8.69 4.45 -13.66
C HIS A 163 7.68 4.21 -14.77
N GLU A 164 6.94 3.11 -14.72
CA GLU A 164 5.92 2.81 -15.74
C GLU A 164 4.82 3.87 -15.77
N VAL A 165 4.43 4.40 -14.61
CA VAL A 165 3.45 5.49 -14.55
C VAL A 165 4.02 6.79 -15.11
N ILE A 166 5.28 7.11 -14.83
CA ILE A 166 5.97 8.27 -15.41
C ILE A 166 6.00 8.15 -16.94
N ASP A 167 6.41 7.00 -17.47
CA ASP A 167 6.44 6.74 -18.92
C ASP A 167 5.05 6.90 -19.54
N MET A 168 4.01 6.32 -18.94
CA MET A 168 2.62 6.46 -19.41
C MET A 168 2.17 7.92 -19.45
N MET A 169 2.48 8.70 -18.42
CA MET A 169 2.14 10.14 -18.37
C MET A 169 2.88 10.92 -19.45
N GLN A 170 4.16 10.64 -19.68
CA GLN A 170 4.96 11.29 -20.71
C GLN A 170 4.46 10.93 -22.12
N GLU A 171 4.14 9.67 -22.37
CA GLU A 171 3.57 9.22 -23.66
C GLU A 171 2.22 9.85 -23.97
N THR A 172 1.40 10.09 -22.95
CA THR A 172 0.12 10.78 -23.09
C THR A 172 0.24 12.30 -23.20
N GLY A 173 1.44 12.85 -23.01
CA GLY A 173 1.71 14.29 -23.09
C GLY A 173 1.21 15.09 -21.88
N ILE A 174 0.93 14.43 -20.77
CA ILE A 174 0.47 15.09 -19.54
C ILE A 174 1.60 15.98 -18.97
N GLN A 175 1.27 17.25 -18.74
CA GLN A 175 2.14 18.23 -18.09
C GLN A 175 1.72 18.39 -16.64
N LEU A 176 2.36 17.65 -15.73
CA LEU A 176 1.95 17.55 -14.33
C LEU A 176 1.88 18.92 -13.61
N ASN A 177 2.78 19.84 -13.98
CA ASN A 177 2.84 21.20 -13.43
C ASN A 177 1.65 22.09 -13.82
N GLU A 178 0.93 21.76 -14.89
CA GLU A 178 -0.21 22.52 -15.39
C GLU A 178 -1.57 21.98 -14.88
N LEU A 179 -1.55 20.82 -14.20
CA LEU A 179 -2.78 20.20 -13.72
C LEU A 179 -3.32 20.90 -12.47
N GLU A 180 -4.64 20.95 -12.39
CA GLU A 180 -5.35 21.34 -11.16
C GLU A 180 -5.14 20.29 -10.06
N LEU A 181 -5.29 20.71 -8.81
CA LEU A 181 -5.15 19.83 -7.65
C LEU A 181 -6.49 19.13 -7.39
N GLU A 182 -6.47 17.82 -7.29
CA GLU A 182 -7.64 17.01 -6.92
C GLU A 182 -7.26 16.04 -5.80
N SER A 183 -8.08 16.00 -4.76
CA SER A 183 -7.84 15.08 -3.64
C SER A 183 -8.17 13.64 -4.05
N PRO A 184 -7.46 12.65 -3.48
CA PRO A 184 -7.84 11.25 -3.61
C PRO A 184 -9.27 10.98 -3.15
N ASP A 185 -9.88 9.96 -3.69
CA ASP A 185 -11.15 9.45 -3.21
C ASP A 185 -10.99 8.85 -1.81
N LEU A 186 -11.91 9.14 -0.89
CA LEU A 186 -11.76 8.82 0.54
C LEU A 186 -12.87 7.90 1.04
N PRO A 187 -12.88 6.62 0.66
CA PRO A 187 -13.95 5.70 1.05
C PRO A 187 -13.96 5.39 2.55
N PHE A 188 -12.84 5.54 3.22
CA PHE A 188 -12.65 5.22 4.66
C PHE A 188 -12.06 6.37 5.46
N GLY A 189 -12.03 7.58 4.89
CA GLY A 189 -11.42 8.77 5.50
C GLY A 189 -9.93 8.90 5.22
N LEU A 190 -9.27 9.77 5.97
CA LEU A 190 -7.84 10.04 5.83
C LEU A 190 -7.01 8.98 6.56
N GLY A 191 -5.88 8.62 5.99
CA GLY A 191 -4.86 7.81 6.66
C GLY A 191 -4.30 8.51 7.90
N SER A 192 -3.85 7.74 8.88
CA SER A 192 -3.25 8.26 10.11
C SER A 192 -1.77 8.63 9.95
N GLY A 193 -1.22 9.32 10.97
CA GLY A 193 0.22 9.57 11.03
C GLY A 193 1.08 8.29 11.12
N ALA A 194 0.51 7.17 11.58
CA ALA A 194 1.19 5.87 11.60
C ALA A 194 1.48 5.38 10.17
N ALA A 195 0.54 5.57 9.25
CA ALA A 195 0.72 5.21 7.85
C ALA A 195 1.85 5.99 7.17
N VAL A 196 2.04 7.25 7.53
CA VAL A 196 3.11 8.10 6.96
C VAL A 196 4.50 7.58 7.32
N ILE A 197 4.71 7.07 8.54
CA ILE A 197 6.02 6.55 8.96
C ILE A 197 6.43 5.26 8.24
N TYR A 198 5.52 4.56 7.58
CA TYR A 198 5.86 3.41 6.71
C TYR A 198 6.86 3.78 5.61
N GLY A 199 6.92 5.04 5.20
CA GLY A 199 7.90 5.55 4.24
C GLY A 199 9.34 5.61 4.76
N THR A 200 9.56 5.48 6.08
CA THR A 200 10.87 5.57 6.71
C THR A 200 11.46 4.18 7.00
N THR A 201 12.78 4.11 7.17
CA THR A 201 13.46 2.87 7.56
C THR A 201 12.96 2.40 8.94
N GLY A 202 12.50 1.15 9.01
CA GLY A 202 11.93 0.58 10.24
C GLY A 202 10.52 1.06 10.58
N GLY A 203 9.92 1.92 9.74
CA GLY A 203 8.65 2.58 10.03
C GLY A 203 7.47 1.64 10.25
N VAL A 204 7.42 0.50 9.58
CA VAL A 204 6.38 -0.52 9.80
C VAL A 204 6.46 -1.07 11.22
N ALA A 205 7.64 -1.53 11.63
CA ALA A 205 7.84 -2.05 12.98
C ALA A 205 7.59 -0.96 14.05
N GLU A 206 8.02 0.27 13.78
CA GLU A 206 7.74 1.41 14.66
C GLU A 206 6.24 1.67 14.79
N ALA A 207 5.47 1.65 13.70
CA ALA A 207 4.01 1.85 13.73
C ALA A 207 3.32 0.78 14.58
N VAL A 208 3.68 -0.49 14.40
CA VAL A 208 3.16 -1.63 15.17
C VAL A 208 3.45 -1.46 16.66
N VAL A 209 4.71 -1.18 17.03
CA VAL A 209 5.09 -1.00 18.43
C VAL A 209 4.38 0.20 19.06
N ARG A 210 4.31 1.33 18.35
CA ARG A 210 3.57 2.52 18.81
C ARG A 210 2.09 2.22 19.04
N HIS A 211 1.47 1.42 18.18
CA HIS A 211 0.07 1.03 18.33
C HIS A 211 -0.17 0.17 19.56
N CYS A 212 0.78 -0.72 19.90
CA CYS A 212 0.71 -1.60 21.05
C CYS A 212 0.94 -0.89 22.40
N LEU A 213 1.54 0.30 22.41
CA LEU A 213 1.82 1.01 23.66
C LEU A 213 0.54 1.59 24.31
N PRO A 214 0.35 1.38 25.63
CA PRO A 214 -0.76 2.01 26.35
C PRO A 214 -0.60 3.52 26.47
N ASP A 215 0.64 4.00 26.63
CA ASP A 215 0.99 5.42 26.62
C ASP A 215 1.55 5.82 25.27
N LYS A 216 0.80 6.65 24.54
CA LYS A 216 1.19 7.20 23.22
C LYS A 216 1.85 8.57 23.34
N SER A 217 2.28 8.97 24.54
CA SER A 217 3.01 10.22 24.72
C SER A 217 4.37 10.23 23.99
N LYS A 218 4.84 11.44 23.64
CA LYS A 218 6.16 11.60 23.01
C LYS A 218 7.33 11.06 23.88
N ASN A 219 7.15 10.99 25.21
CA ASN A 219 8.18 10.51 26.12
C ASN A 219 8.28 8.98 26.07
N ALA A 220 7.17 8.25 26.14
CA ALA A 220 7.13 6.80 26.01
C ALA A 220 7.70 6.34 24.65
N LEU A 221 7.42 7.09 23.57
CA LEU A 221 7.91 6.78 22.24
C LEU A 221 9.43 7.00 22.07
N ARG A 222 10.06 7.84 22.91
CA ARG A 222 11.53 8.05 22.89
C ARG A 222 12.32 6.91 23.54
N GLU A 223 11.66 6.11 24.36
CA GLU A 223 12.30 4.97 25.06
C GLU A 223 12.33 3.70 24.20
N ILE A 224 11.68 3.72 23.03
CA ILE A 224 11.75 2.61 22.08
C ILE A 224 13.08 2.70 21.35
N SER A 225 14.03 1.84 21.73
CA SER A 225 15.24 1.61 20.96
C SER A 225 14.91 0.62 19.85
N ILE A 226 14.87 1.11 18.60
CA ILE A 226 14.83 0.26 17.41
C ILE A 226 16.29 -0.07 17.12
N LEU A 227 16.68 -1.29 17.43
CA LEU A 227 18.01 -1.84 17.13
C LEU A 227 18.10 -2.22 15.67
#